data_9ce3eb5a1852031dbad40b2b1fa0b356
#
_entry.id   9ce3eb5a1852031dbad40b2b1fa0b356
#
_cell.length_a   1.000
_cell.length_b   1.000
_cell.length_c   1.000
_cell.angle_alpha   90.00
_cell.angle_beta   90.00
_cell.angle_gamma   90.00
#
_symmetry.space_group_name_H-M   'P 1'
#
loop_
_entity.id
_entity.type
_entity.pdbx_description
1 polymer ?
#
loop_
_entity_poly.entity_id
_entity_poly.type
_entity_poly.pdbx_seq_one_letter_code
_entity_poly.pdbx_strand_id
1 'polypeptide(L)'
;MTINYVQNLYGFMYNLDINFLRDRNPEQSVDISGDFAQKKEPTIADKIPIALGALVFLLAPAMAFGYLKNVNAKTANIKQEIQQIEAEIADLGNQNKRIEAVNQEIQQVQQETAALVGVFEKIKPWAAIMQEVSDRTPPGILVESLQQSGSGNGTGINIAGVARSYEDVNDFVLFLQRSPFFDGKQIKLNGASVTEFSLEVENEDALPDNASLLIPEGIKYTISAQLNNVPSSQLKEDIEEKGSIGLVTRLETLERKGVTLK
;
A
#
# COMPACT_ATOMS: atom_id res chain seq x y z
N MET A 1 1.15 14.92 -33.08
CA MET A 1 1.85 14.45 -34.28
C MET A 1 1.17 13.15 -34.72
N THR A 2 0.13 13.36 -35.54
CA THR A 2 -0.81 12.35 -36.01
C THR A 2 -0.32 11.86 -37.36
N ILE A 3 -0.08 10.57 -37.52
CA ILE A 3 0.23 10.00 -38.84
C ILE A 3 -0.89 9.02 -39.21
N ASN A 4 -1.65 9.44 -40.22
CA ASN A 4 -2.59 8.68 -41.01
C ASN A 4 -1.93 7.46 -41.66
N TYR A 5 -2.44 6.27 -41.47
CA TYR A 5 -2.24 5.13 -42.33
C TYR A 5 -3.56 4.39 -42.52
N VAL A 6 -4.43 4.96 -43.33
CA VAL A 6 -5.56 4.25 -43.94
C VAL A 6 -5.76 4.84 -45.30
N GLN A 7 -5.16 4.28 -46.33
CA GLN A 7 -5.60 4.31 -47.73
C GLN A 7 -4.57 3.55 -48.59
N ASN A 8 -4.85 2.29 -48.87
CA ASN A 8 -4.55 1.67 -50.16
C ASN A 8 -4.91 0.19 -50.11
N LEU A 9 -6.17 -0.13 -50.28
CA LEU A 9 -6.59 -1.51 -50.61
C LEU A 9 -7.86 -1.49 -51.48
N TYR A 10 -7.84 -0.76 -52.57
CA TYR A 10 -8.83 -0.90 -53.65
C TYR A 10 -8.13 -0.81 -54.95
N GLY A 11 -8.00 -1.91 -55.68
CA GLY A 11 -7.50 -1.85 -57.04
C GLY A 11 -6.92 -3.13 -57.61
N PHE A 12 -7.69 -4.19 -57.63
CA PHE A 12 -7.52 -5.26 -58.67
C PHE A 12 -8.88 -5.87 -58.97
N MET A 13 -9.68 -5.13 -59.73
CA MET A 13 -10.78 -5.72 -60.47
C MET A 13 -10.20 -6.25 -61.81
N TYR A 14 -10.06 -7.55 -61.91
CA TYR A 14 -9.84 -8.18 -63.21
C TYR A 14 -11.16 -8.20 -63.98
N ASN A 15 -11.28 -7.34 -65.02
CA ASN A 15 -12.33 -7.44 -66.03
C ASN A 15 -11.98 -8.64 -66.94
N LEU A 16 -12.63 -9.79 -66.71
CA LEU A 16 -12.62 -10.88 -67.67
C LEU A 16 -13.70 -10.61 -68.70
N ASP A 17 -13.31 -9.98 -69.83
CA ASP A 17 -14.16 -9.85 -70.99
C ASP A 17 -14.14 -11.19 -71.75
N ILE A 18 -15.09 -12.11 -71.40
CA ILE A 18 -15.28 -13.39 -72.10
C ILE A 18 -16.29 -13.15 -73.22
N ASN A 19 -15.78 -12.95 -74.42
CA ASN A 19 -16.58 -12.85 -75.64
C ASN A 19 -17.05 -14.23 -76.06
N PHE A 20 -18.28 -14.62 -75.71
CA PHE A 20 -18.91 -15.91 -76.06
C PHE A 20 -19.43 -16.01 -77.50
N LEU A 21 -19.16 -15.07 -78.38
CA LEU A 21 -19.73 -15.05 -79.74
C LEU A 21 -18.73 -15.37 -80.87
N ARG A 22 -17.53 -15.87 -80.59
CA ARG A 22 -16.52 -15.99 -81.63
C ARG A 22 -16.39 -17.38 -82.24
N ASP A 23 -17.12 -18.40 -81.82
CA ASP A 23 -17.07 -19.74 -82.41
C ASP A 23 -18.42 -20.20 -82.91
N ARG A 24 -19.00 -19.46 -83.82
CA ARG A 24 -19.99 -20.00 -84.74
C ARG A 24 -19.39 -19.98 -86.16
N ASN A 25 -18.74 -21.03 -86.47
CA ASN A 25 -18.43 -21.32 -87.87
C ASN A 25 -19.55 -22.21 -88.45
N PRO A 26 -20.42 -21.64 -89.30
CA PRO A 26 -21.39 -22.47 -89.99
C PRO A 26 -20.81 -22.91 -91.30
N GLU A 27 -20.27 -24.09 -91.37
CA GLU A 27 -20.15 -24.83 -92.62
C GLU A 27 -19.43 -26.21 -92.38
N GLN A 28 -20.23 -27.21 -92.10
CA GLN A 28 -19.98 -28.53 -92.58
C GLN A 28 -21.29 -29.32 -92.69
N SER A 29 -21.85 -29.29 -93.82
CA SER A 29 -22.86 -30.23 -94.26
C SER A 29 -22.35 -31.62 -94.13
N VAL A 30 -22.87 -32.42 -93.22
CA VAL A 30 -22.59 -33.86 -93.17
C VAL A 30 -23.74 -34.59 -93.79
N ASP A 31 -23.40 -35.31 -94.83
CA ASP A 31 -24.14 -36.26 -95.66
C ASP A 31 -24.87 -37.29 -94.76
N ILE A 32 -26.21 -37.40 -94.90
CA ILE A 32 -27.00 -38.42 -94.26
C ILE A 32 -27.12 -39.60 -95.22
N SER A 33 -26.16 -40.55 -95.12
CA SER A 33 -26.30 -41.85 -95.68
C SER A 33 -26.50 -42.84 -94.55
N GLY A 34 -27.67 -43.46 -94.56
CA GLY A 34 -28.06 -44.42 -93.52
C GLY A 34 -27.23 -45.61 -93.41
N ASP A 35 -26.89 -46.00 -92.22
CA ASP A 35 -26.58 -47.33 -91.86
C ASP A 35 -27.40 -47.75 -90.66
N PHE A 36 -28.38 -48.63 -90.94
CA PHE A 36 -29.22 -49.24 -89.91
C PHE A 36 -28.34 -50.29 -89.21
N ALA A 37 -27.57 -49.82 -88.22
CA ALA A 37 -26.80 -50.75 -87.40
C ALA A 37 -27.73 -51.48 -86.43
N GLN A 38 -27.69 -52.75 -86.53
CA GLN A 38 -28.35 -53.77 -85.67
C GLN A 38 -28.27 -53.38 -84.18
N LYS A 39 -29.38 -53.40 -83.53
CA LYS A 39 -29.52 -53.31 -82.08
C LYS A 39 -28.76 -54.44 -81.40
N LYS A 40 -27.48 -54.26 -81.06
CA LYS A 40 -26.73 -55.20 -80.22
C LYS A 40 -27.33 -55.12 -78.83
N GLU A 41 -27.76 -56.25 -78.31
CA GLU A 41 -28.18 -56.32 -76.89
C GLU A 41 -27.03 -55.91 -75.99
N PRO A 42 -27.25 -55.03 -74.98
CA PRO A 42 -26.19 -54.51 -74.14
C PRO A 42 -25.58 -55.67 -73.33
N THR A 43 -24.41 -56.03 -73.63
CA THR A 43 -23.60 -56.99 -72.88
C THR A 43 -23.25 -56.35 -71.52
N ILE A 44 -23.12 -57.17 -70.48
CA ILE A 44 -22.81 -56.77 -69.12
C ILE A 44 -21.58 -55.80 -69.05
N ALA A 45 -20.66 -55.99 -70.00
CA ALA A 45 -19.45 -55.16 -70.18
C ALA A 45 -19.75 -53.65 -70.45
N ASP A 46 -20.85 -53.33 -71.21
CA ASP A 46 -21.24 -52.00 -71.57
C ASP A 46 -21.89 -51.22 -70.35
N LYS A 47 -22.31 -51.94 -69.32
CA LYS A 47 -22.90 -51.41 -68.14
C LYS A 47 -21.85 -51.07 -67.04
N ILE A 48 -20.63 -51.61 -67.19
CA ILE A 48 -19.53 -51.40 -66.23
C ILE A 48 -19.15 -49.88 -66.07
N PRO A 49 -18.94 -49.14 -67.16
CA PRO A 49 -18.58 -47.71 -67.02
C PRO A 49 -19.69 -46.86 -66.41
N ILE A 50 -20.97 -47.23 -66.69
CA ILE A 50 -22.11 -46.52 -66.11
C ILE A 50 -22.24 -46.80 -64.57
N ALA A 51 -22.02 -48.08 -64.21
CA ALA A 51 -22.02 -48.48 -62.80
C ALA A 51 -20.84 -47.83 -62.03
N LEU A 52 -19.65 -47.75 -62.67
CA LEU A 52 -18.47 -47.12 -62.11
C LEU A 52 -18.69 -45.58 -61.95
N GLY A 53 -19.29 -44.96 -62.97
CA GLY A 53 -19.66 -43.53 -62.91
C GLY A 53 -20.69 -43.23 -61.80
N ALA A 54 -21.71 -44.09 -61.67
CA ALA A 54 -22.71 -43.98 -60.61
C ALA A 54 -22.10 -44.18 -59.20
N LEU A 55 -21.14 -45.08 -59.05
CA LEU A 55 -20.44 -45.39 -57.82
C LEU A 55 -19.57 -44.16 -57.40
N VAL A 56 -18.82 -43.62 -58.35
CA VAL A 56 -18.02 -42.37 -58.08
C VAL A 56 -18.92 -41.20 -57.76
N PHE A 57 -20.05 -41.05 -58.47
CA PHE A 57 -21.03 -40.00 -58.22
C PHE A 57 -21.66 -40.07 -56.84
N LEU A 58 -21.83 -41.25 -56.25
CA LEU A 58 -22.36 -41.45 -54.90
C LEU A 58 -21.25 -41.37 -53.85
N LEU A 59 -20.03 -41.84 -54.15
CA LEU A 59 -18.93 -41.83 -53.16
C LEU A 59 -18.34 -40.42 -52.94
N ALA A 60 -18.25 -39.61 -53.99
CA ALA A 60 -17.66 -38.28 -53.88
C ALA A 60 -18.45 -37.35 -52.89
N PRO A 61 -19.79 -37.22 -52.98
CA PRO A 61 -20.54 -36.44 -51.99
C PRO A 61 -20.54 -37.06 -50.59
N ALA A 62 -20.54 -38.41 -50.50
CA ALA A 62 -20.46 -39.10 -49.20
C ALA A 62 -19.10 -38.82 -48.49
N MET A 63 -17.99 -38.84 -49.21
CA MET A 63 -16.67 -38.46 -48.69
C MET A 63 -16.63 -36.95 -48.31
N ALA A 64 -17.17 -36.09 -49.17
CA ALA A 64 -17.24 -34.64 -48.86
C ALA A 64 -18.07 -34.38 -47.63
N PHE A 65 -19.21 -35.05 -47.44
CA PHE A 65 -20.05 -34.93 -46.27
C PHE A 65 -19.39 -35.44 -45.00
N GLY A 66 -18.66 -36.56 -45.08
CA GLY A 66 -17.86 -37.10 -43.99
C GLY A 66 -16.73 -36.14 -43.57
N TYR A 67 -16.06 -35.54 -44.55
CA TYR A 67 -15.01 -34.56 -44.30
C TYR A 67 -15.57 -33.28 -43.65
N LEU A 68 -16.70 -32.75 -44.15
CA LEU A 68 -17.39 -31.62 -43.58
C LEU A 68 -17.83 -31.86 -42.12
N LYS A 69 -18.38 -33.04 -41.83
CA LYS A 69 -18.72 -33.40 -40.43
C LYS A 69 -17.52 -33.41 -39.52
N ASN A 70 -16.39 -33.97 -39.99
CA ASN A 70 -15.16 -34.04 -39.21
C ASN A 70 -14.58 -32.62 -38.96
N VAL A 71 -14.56 -31.77 -40.00
CA VAL A 71 -14.11 -30.36 -39.85
C VAL A 71 -15.03 -29.56 -38.92
N ASN A 72 -16.35 -29.74 -39.06
CA ASN A 72 -17.30 -29.06 -38.16
C ASN A 72 -17.16 -29.49 -36.71
N ALA A 73 -16.93 -30.79 -36.46
CA ALA A 73 -16.68 -31.32 -35.12
C ALA A 73 -15.39 -30.73 -34.52
N LYS A 74 -14.30 -30.68 -35.30
CA LYS A 74 -13.05 -30.04 -34.86
C LYS A 74 -13.24 -28.54 -34.60
N THR A 75 -13.97 -27.84 -35.46
CA THR A 75 -14.28 -26.41 -35.28
C THR A 75 -15.13 -26.16 -34.02
N ALA A 76 -16.08 -27.08 -33.72
CA ALA A 76 -16.87 -26.98 -32.51
C ALA A 76 -16.01 -27.17 -31.25
N ASN A 77 -15.10 -28.14 -31.25
CA ASN A 77 -14.18 -28.37 -30.14
C ASN A 77 -13.23 -27.16 -29.91
N ILE A 78 -12.64 -26.65 -31.00
CA ILE A 78 -11.78 -25.46 -30.93
C ILE A 78 -12.58 -24.23 -30.40
N LYS A 79 -13.82 -24.06 -30.82
CA LYS A 79 -14.67 -22.99 -30.29
C LYS A 79 -14.92 -23.14 -28.79
N GLN A 80 -15.16 -24.35 -28.30
CA GLN A 80 -15.31 -24.59 -26.86
C GLN A 80 -14.01 -24.30 -26.11
N GLU A 81 -12.87 -24.70 -26.66
CA GLU A 81 -11.57 -24.41 -26.06
C GLU A 81 -11.28 -22.90 -26.00
N ILE A 82 -11.60 -22.18 -27.08
CA ILE A 82 -11.50 -20.71 -27.10
C ILE A 82 -12.39 -20.08 -26.01
N GLN A 83 -13.64 -20.54 -25.87
CA GLN A 83 -14.54 -20.02 -24.84
C GLN A 83 -14.06 -20.30 -23.42
N GLN A 84 -13.44 -21.46 -23.20
CA GLN A 84 -12.82 -21.79 -21.91
C GLN A 84 -11.63 -20.88 -21.62
N ILE A 85 -10.75 -20.68 -22.60
CA ILE A 85 -9.60 -19.77 -22.46
C ILE A 85 -10.05 -18.31 -22.26
N GLU A 86 -11.07 -17.86 -22.98
CA GLU A 86 -11.64 -16.53 -22.79
C GLU A 86 -12.21 -16.34 -21.39
N ALA A 87 -12.89 -17.36 -20.85
CA ALA A 87 -13.39 -17.34 -19.47
C ALA A 87 -12.24 -17.30 -18.44
N GLU A 88 -11.18 -18.06 -18.68
CA GLU A 88 -9.99 -18.07 -17.82
C GLU A 88 -9.25 -16.72 -17.87
N ILE A 89 -9.11 -16.12 -19.06
CA ILE A 89 -8.56 -14.77 -19.22
C ILE A 89 -9.40 -13.72 -18.46
N ALA A 90 -10.72 -13.83 -18.53
CA ALA A 90 -11.62 -12.94 -17.80
C ALA A 90 -11.47 -13.11 -16.27
N ASP A 91 -11.33 -14.35 -15.79
CA ASP A 91 -11.10 -14.62 -14.36
C ASP A 91 -9.74 -14.11 -13.90
N LEU A 92 -8.67 -14.35 -14.66
CA LEU A 92 -7.35 -13.79 -14.39
C LEU A 92 -7.37 -12.25 -14.39
N GLY A 93 -8.12 -11.65 -15.31
CA GLY A 93 -8.33 -10.19 -15.34
C GLY A 93 -9.02 -9.68 -14.07
N ASN A 94 -10.00 -10.42 -13.55
CA ASN A 94 -10.66 -10.08 -12.28
C ASN A 94 -9.74 -10.29 -11.08
N GLN A 95 -8.92 -11.34 -11.08
CA GLN A 95 -7.92 -11.57 -10.04
C GLN A 95 -6.88 -10.44 -10.02
N ASN A 96 -6.39 -10.00 -11.18
CA ASN A 96 -5.46 -8.87 -11.27
C ASN A 96 -6.08 -7.57 -10.70
N LYS A 97 -7.34 -7.29 -11.02
CA LYS A 97 -8.05 -6.14 -10.44
C LYS A 97 -8.16 -6.23 -8.91
N ARG A 98 -8.38 -7.43 -8.37
CA ARG A 98 -8.39 -7.65 -6.92
C ARG A 98 -7.02 -7.42 -6.30
N ILE A 99 -5.95 -7.89 -6.96
CA ILE A 99 -4.58 -7.66 -6.51
C ILE A 99 -4.25 -6.16 -6.51
N GLU A 100 -4.64 -5.42 -7.55
CA GLU A 100 -4.47 -3.96 -7.60
C GLU A 100 -5.24 -3.26 -6.48
N ALA A 101 -6.49 -3.65 -6.22
CA ALA A 101 -7.29 -3.10 -5.12
C ALA A 101 -6.66 -3.37 -3.76
N VAL A 102 -6.20 -4.60 -3.50
CA VAL A 102 -5.48 -4.95 -2.26
C VAL A 102 -4.17 -4.16 -2.13
N ASN A 103 -3.43 -3.98 -3.22
CA ASN A 103 -2.21 -3.17 -3.19
C ASN A 103 -2.49 -1.70 -2.86
N GLN A 104 -3.59 -1.12 -3.37
CA GLN A 104 -4.02 0.22 -3.01
C GLN A 104 -4.42 0.32 -1.53
N GLU A 105 -5.15 -0.68 -1.02
CA GLU A 105 -5.51 -0.76 0.39
C GLU A 105 -4.27 -0.88 1.29
N ILE A 106 -3.29 -1.70 0.90
CA ILE A 106 -2.01 -1.81 1.61
C ILE A 106 -1.29 -0.46 1.65
N GLN A 107 -1.23 0.27 0.54
CA GLN A 107 -0.60 1.59 0.49
C GLN A 107 -1.32 2.60 1.40
N GLN A 108 -2.64 2.59 1.40
CA GLN A 108 -3.43 3.44 2.28
C GLN A 108 -3.17 3.11 3.75
N VAL A 109 -3.23 1.84 4.14
CA VAL A 109 -2.93 1.39 5.51
C VAL A 109 -1.51 1.75 5.93
N GLN A 110 -0.53 1.64 5.02
CA GLN A 110 0.85 2.06 5.28
C GLN A 110 0.96 3.56 5.54
N GLN A 111 0.25 4.40 4.76
CA GLN A 111 0.24 5.85 4.97
C GLN A 111 -0.43 6.24 6.30
N GLU A 112 -1.57 5.65 6.61
CA GLU A 112 -2.27 5.86 7.88
C GLU A 112 -1.40 5.42 9.07
N THR A 113 -0.73 4.28 8.94
CA THR A 113 0.17 3.75 9.97
C THR A 113 1.40 4.65 10.14
N ALA A 114 1.99 5.15 9.05
CA ALA A 114 3.11 6.08 9.11
C ALA A 114 2.74 7.41 9.80
N ALA A 115 1.52 7.89 9.56
CA ALA A 115 1.01 9.08 10.25
C ALA A 115 0.87 8.83 11.77
N LEU A 116 0.33 7.67 12.17
CA LEU A 116 0.23 7.28 13.58
C LEU A 116 1.61 7.15 14.25
N VAL A 117 2.58 6.53 13.57
CA VAL A 117 3.97 6.44 14.03
C VAL A 117 4.54 7.82 14.29
N GLY A 118 4.37 8.75 13.34
CA GLY A 118 4.84 10.11 13.48
C GLY A 118 4.26 10.85 14.71
N VAL A 119 3.05 10.49 15.12
CA VAL A 119 2.45 10.99 16.36
C VAL A 119 3.10 10.33 17.58
N PHE A 120 3.23 8.99 17.61
CA PHE A 120 3.81 8.28 18.74
C PHE A 120 5.30 8.61 18.94
N GLU A 121 6.05 8.85 17.90
CA GLU A 121 7.45 9.26 18.00
C GLU A 121 7.65 10.64 18.61
N LYS A 122 6.65 11.52 18.51
CA LYS A 122 6.69 12.86 19.11
C LYS A 122 6.17 12.92 20.53
N ILE A 123 5.45 11.89 20.97
CA ILE A 123 4.90 11.85 22.32
C ILE A 123 5.98 11.40 23.31
N LYS A 124 6.34 12.29 24.23
CA LYS A 124 7.09 11.91 25.42
C LYS A 124 6.12 11.71 26.58
N PRO A 125 6.07 10.50 27.18
CA PRO A 125 5.13 10.25 28.26
C PRO A 125 5.39 11.16 29.44
N TRP A 126 4.33 11.82 29.92
CA TRP A 126 4.45 12.73 31.06
C TRP A 126 4.98 12.05 32.32
N ALA A 127 4.61 10.77 32.52
CA ALA A 127 5.14 9.96 33.63
C ALA A 127 6.65 9.77 33.54
N ALA A 128 7.19 9.50 32.34
CA ALA A 128 8.65 9.42 32.16
C ALA A 128 9.35 10.73 32.46
N ILE A 129 8.76 11.86 32.01
CA ILE A 129 9.34 13.19 32.26
C ILE A 129 9.34 13.51 33.77
N MET A 130 8.23 13.23 34.47
CA MET A 130 8.16 13.44 35.91
C MET A 130 9.16 12.57 36.66
N GLN A 131 9.28 11.29 36.29
CA GLN A 131 10.25 10.40 36.89
C GLN A 131 11.68 10.85 36.63
N GLU A 132 11.99 11.30 35.39
CA GLU A 132 13.30 11.83 35.05
C GLU A 132 13.66 13.07 35.84
N VAL A 133 12.71 14.01 36.01
CA VAL A 133 12.92 15.20 36.87
C VAL A 133 13.16 14.80 38.32
N SER A 134 12.38 13.85 38.84
CA SER A 134 12.53 13.31 40.19
C SER A 134 13.92 12.69 40.41
N ASP A 135 14.36 11.82 39.48
CA ASP A 135 15.64 11.11 39.59
C ASP A 135 16.85 12.07 39.51
N ARG A 136 16.68 13.23 38.85
CA ARG A 136 17.71 14.23 38.70
C ARG A 136 17.63 15.35 39.73
N THR A 137 16.63 15.32 40.59
CA THR A 137 16.48 16.30 41.66
C THR A 137 17.51 16.04 42.76
N PRO A 138 18.49 16.95 42.99
CA PRO A 138 19.49 16.74 44.03
C PRO A 138 18.92 16.97 45.41
N PRO A 139 19.59 16.45 46.46
CA PRO A 139 19.24 16.78 47.84
C PRO A 139 19.29 18.28 48.08
N GLY A 140 18.25 18.85 48.67
CA GLY A 140 18.13 20.29 48.92
C GLY A 140 17.24 21.04 47.94
N ILE A 141 16.73 20.35 46.93
CA ILE A 141 15.71 20.87 46.01
C ILE A 141 14.33 20.29 46.35
N LEU A 142 13.34 21.15 46.47
CA LEU A 142 11.93 20.78 46.49
C LEU A 142 11.28 21.26 45.20
N VAL A 143 10.72 20.35 44.41
CA VAL A 143 9.93 20.68 43.23
C VAL A 143 8.46 20.82 43.67
N GLU A 144 7.90 22.00 43.57
CA GLU A 144 6.50 22.28 43.93
C GLU A 144 5.55 22.10 42.76
N SER A 145 5.99 22.44 41.56
CA SER A 145 5.15 22.34 40.36
C SER A 145 5.92 22.04 39.10
N LEU A 146 5.30 21.22 38.25
CA LEU A 146 5.70 20.97 36.86
C LEU A 146 4.55 21.36 35.95
N GLN A 147 4.75 22.31 35.06
CA GLN A 147 3.74 22.79 34.14
C GLN A 147 4.24 22.68 32.72
N GLN A 148 3.42 22.10 31.84
CA GLN A 148 3.73 22.06 30.41
C GLN A 148 3.60 23.46 29.82
N SER A 149 4.59 23.87 29.04
CA SER A 149 4.60 25.15 28.31
C SER A 149 4.77 24.90 26.83
N GLY A 150 4.00 25.64 26.00
CA GLY A 150 4.01 25.47 24.56
C GLY A 150 3.21 24.26 24.06
N SER A 151 3.18 24.09 22.72
CA SER A 151 2.52 22.96 22.06
C SER A 151 3.29 22.55 20.81
N GLY A 152 3.18 21.28 20.43
CA GLY A 152 3.87 20.74 19.24
C GLY A 152 5.37 20.58 19.43
N ASN A 153 6.15 20.95 18.42
CA ASN A 153 7.62 20.77 18.40
C ASN A 153 8.38 21.68 19.40
N GLY A 154 7.70 22.63 20.03
CA GLY A 154 8.24 23.52 21.07
C GLY A 154 7.72 23.21 22.45
N THR A 155 7.32 21.97 22.71
CA THR A 155 6.82 21.57 24.04
C THR A 155 7.95 21.63 25.05
N GLY A 156 7.78 22.45 26.07
CA GLY A 156 8.67 22.57 27.19
C GLY A 156 7.95 22.32 28.50
N ILE A 157 8.69 22.36 29.56
CA ILE A 157 8.16 22.35 30.92
C ILE A 157 8.73 23.52 31.71
N ASN A 158 7.91 24.12 32.59
CA ASN A 158 8.32 25.00 33.64
C ASN A 158 8.34 24.25 34.94
N ILE A 159 9.48 24.25 35.61
CA ILE A 159 9.74 23.59 36.87
C ILE A 159 9.89 24.73 37.90
N ALA A 160 9.05 24.74 38.90
CA ALA A 160 9.15 25.73 39.98
C ALA A 160 9.19 25.02 41.33
N GLY A 161 9.89 25.64 42.26
CA GLY A 161 10.03 25.12 43.59
C GLY A 161 10.95 25.96 44.48
N VAL A 162 11.42 25.34 45.54
CA VAL A 162 12.29 25.96 46.53
C VAL A 162 13.55 25.12 46.72
N ALA A 163 14.67 25.78 46.79
CA ALA A 163 15.98 25.18 47.04
C ALA A 163 16.57 25.68 48.34
N ARG A 164 17.48 24.93 48.91
CA ARG A 164 18.22 25.35 50.08
C ARG A 164 19.23 26.46 49.81
N SER A 165 19.83 26.41 48.60
CA SER A 165 20.87 27.38 48.18
C SER A 165 20.80 27.66 46.68
N TYR A 166 21.43 28.74 46.21
CA TYR A 166 21.63 29.02 44.78
C TYR A 166 22.49 27.97 44.09
N GLU A 167 23.42 27.34 44.84
CA GLU A 167 24.29 26.31 44.36
C GLU A 167 23.49 25.03 44.03
N ASP A 168 22.55 24.62 44.91
CA ASP A 168 21.64 23.52 44.64
C ASP A 168 20.79 23.75 43.36
N VAL A 169 20.32 25.00 43.13
CA VAL A 169 19.59 25.36 41.92
C VAL A 169 20.46 25.20 40.67
N ASN A 170 21.74 25.66 40.74
CA ASN A 170 22.66 25.52 39.64
C ASN A 170 22.97 24.07 39.33
N ASP A 171 23.22 23.25 40.36
CA ASP A 171 23.44 21.82 40.18
C ASP A 171 22.24 21.15 39.55
N PHE A 172 21.03 21.50 39.98
CA PHE A 172 19.82 20.97 39.38
C PHE A 172 19.72 21.31 37.88
N VAL A 173 20.01 22.54 37.47
CA VAL A 173 20.07 22.93 36.05
C VAL A 173 21.09 22.06 35.29
N LEU A 174 22.29 21.86 35.86
CA LEU A 174 23.32 21.03 35.23
C LEU A 174 22.91 19.55 35.12
N PHE A 175 22.21 18.99 36.10
CA PHE A 175 21.69 17.64 36.03
C PHE A 175 20.58 17.50 34.96
N LEU A 176 19.69 18.46 34.85
CA LEU A 176 18.66 18.52 33.83
C LEU A 176 19.28 18.61 32.41
N GLN A 177 20.38 19.38 32.24
CA GLN A 177 21.08 19.51 30.96
C GLN A 177 21.66 18.21 30.43
N ARG A 178 21.89 17.23 31.30
CA ARG A 178 22.41 15.91 30.94
C ARG A 178 21.29 14.89 30.68
N SER A 179 20.05 15.28 30.77
CA SER A 179 18.92 14.40 30.54
C SER A 179 18.74 14.04 29.08
N PRO A 180 18.47 12.78 28.73
CA PRO A 180 18.15 12.38 27.37
C PRO A 180 16.77 12.91 26.89
N PHE A 181 15.92 13.42 27.79
CA PHE A 181 14.59 13.94 27.44
C PHE A 181 14.58 15.42 27.09
N PHE A 182 15.56 16.19 27.56
CA PHE A 182 15.61 17.64 27.39
C PHE A 182 16.68 18.07 26.38
N ASP A 183 16.43 19.24 25.76
CA ASP A 183 17.49 19.94 25.04
C ASP A 183 18.32 20.74 26.05
N GLY A 184 19.50 20.23 26.39
CA GLY A 184 20.37 20.88 27.38
C GLY A 184 20.74 22.32 27.06
N LYS A 185 20.70 22.74 25.79
CA LYS A 185 20.95 24.14 25.37
C LYS A 185 19.76 25.06 25.62
N GLN A 186 18.58 24.50 25.80
CA GLN A 186 17.33 25.21 25.98
C GLN A 186 16.81 25.14 27.43
N ILE A 187 17.66 24.71 28.36
CA ILE A 187 17.36 24.79 29.80
C ILE A 187 17.86 26.12 30.34
N LYS A 188 16.94 26.90 30.94
CA LYS A 188 17.20 28.25 31.42
C LYS A 188 16.62 28.43 32.84
N LEU A 189 17.42 28.97 33.70
CA LEU A 189 16.94 29.52 34.97
C LEU A 189 16.31 30.89 34.69
N ASN A 190 14.99 30.99 34.86
CA ASN A 190 14.24 32.22 34.60
C ASN A 190 14.30 33.19 35.81
N GLY A 191 14.42 32.64 37.01
CA GLY A 191 14.52 33.45 38.23
C GLY A 191 14.88 32.59 39.43
N ALA A 192 15.61 33.22 40.34
CA ALA A 192 15.89 32.68 41.65
C ALA A 192 15.90 33.82 42.66
N SER A 193 15.15 33.71 43.73
CA SER A 193 15.03 34.75 44.76
C SER A 193 14.87 34.12 46.15
N VAL A 194 15.38 34.82 47.14
CA VAL A 194 15.22 34.41 48.54
C VAL A 194 13.74 34.45 48.90
N THR A 195 13.26 33.40 49.56
CA THR A 195 11.89 33.29 50.11
C THR A 195 11.95 32.62 51.47
N GLU A 196 10.96 32.87 52.32
CA GLU A 196 10.78 32.09 53.53
C GLU A 196 10.13 30.76 53.18
N PHE A 197 10.56 29.65 53.79
CA PHE A 197 9.90 28.37 53.63
C PHE A 197 8.49 28.43 54.20
N SER A 198 7.49 28.14 53.43
CA SER A 198 6.14 27.99 53.93
C SER A 198 6.05 26.65 54.68
N LEU A 199 6.17 26.72 56.01
CA LEU A 199 5.95 25.59 56.86
C LEU A 199 4.46 25.55 57.22
N GLU A 200 3.74 24.54 56.71
CA GLU A 200 2.43 24.20 57.28
C GLU A 200 2.67 23.54 58.65
N VAL A 201 2.35 24.23 59.72
CA VAL A 201 2.39 23.64 61.07
C VAL A 201 1.09 22.89 61.29
N GLU A 202 1.17 21.56 61.31
CA GLU A 202 0.00 20.66 61.45
C GLU A 202 -0.79 20.87 62.78
N ASN A 203 -0.21 21.51 63.77
CA ASN A 203 -0.83 21.84 65.05
C ASN A 203 -0.32 23.19 65.59
N GLU A 204 -0.91 24.28 65.17
CA GLU A 204 -0.60 25.59 65.72
C GLU A 204 -0.90 25.70 67.23
N ASP A 205 -1.93 24.99 67.70
CA ASP A 205 -2.34 24.95 69.13
C ASP A 205 -1.37 24.19 70.01
N ALA A 206 -0.43 23.42 69.48
CA ALA A 206 0.58 22.69 70.27
C ALA A 206 1.88 23.50 70.47
N LEU A 207 1.97 24.70 69.92
CA LEU A 207 3.13 25.57 70.07
C LEU A 207 3.00 26.33 71.40
N PRO A 208 4.05 26.40 72.24
CA PRO A 208 4.06 27.31 73.42
C PRO A 208 3.91 28.73 72.96
N ASP A 209 3.17 29.53 73.69
CA ASP A 209 2.91 30.97 73.41
C ASP A 209 4.16 31.85 73.16
N ASN A 210 5.36 31.36 73.50
CA ASN A 210 6.67 32.00 73.28
C ASN A 210 7.59 31.30 72.30
N ALA A 211 7.09 30.31 71.45
CA ALA A 211 7.90 29.67 70.48
C ALA A 211 8.13 30.58 69.27
N SER A 212 9.31 31.13 69.16
CA SER A 212 9.77 31.74 67.85
C SER A 212 10.19 30.66 66.92
N LEU A 213 9.33 30.32 65.96
CA LEU A 213 9.72 29.44 64.85
C LEU A 213 10.71 30.22 63.96
N LEU A 214 11.97 29.78 64.00
CA LEU A 214 12.95 30.20 62.99
C LEU A 214 12.60 29.51 61.66
N ILE A 215 11.88 30.24 60.80
CA ILE A 215 11.56 29.74 59.46
C ILE A 215 12.86 29.87 58.66
N PRO A 216 13.41 28.73 58.11
CA PRO A 216 14.61 28.81 57.32
C PRO A 216 14.32 29.54 55.99
N GLU A 217 15.26 30.39 55.58
CA GLU A 217 15.23 30.97 54.25
C GLU A 217 15.56 29.93 53.19
N GLY A 218 14.85 29.97 52.07
CA GLY A 218 15.07 29.18 50.92
C GLY A 218 15.19 30.02 49.66
N ILE A 219 15.54 29.39 48.56
CA ILE A 219 15.63 30.04 47.24
C ILE A 219 14.50 29.53 46.38
N LYS A 220 13.48 30.38 46.16
CA LYS A 220 12.44 30.08 45.16
C LYS A 220 13.03 30.19 43.76
N TYR A 221 12.85 29.14 42.95
CA TYR A 221 13.38 29.08 41.63
C TYR A 221 12.30 28.77 40.57
N THR A 222 12.57 29.17 39.33
CA THR A 222 11.79 28.81 38.18
C THR A 222 12.74 28.50 37.03
N ILE A 223 12.66 27.24 36.52
CA ILE A 223 13.46 26.73 35.42
C ILE A 223 12.54 26.44 34.26
N SER A 224 12.88 26.88 33.06
CA SER A 224 12.25 26.41 31.81
C SER A 224 13.17 25.42 31.11
N ALA A 225 12.62 24.29 30.71
CA ALA A 225 13.30 23.24 29.98
C ALA A 225 12.48 22.86 28.77
N GLN A 226 13.11 22.79 27.58
CA GLN A 226 12.45 22.31 26.40
C GLN A 226 12.76 20.81 26.21
N LEU A 227 11.75 20.07 25.77
CA LEU A 227 11.93 18.67 25.38
C LEU A 227 12.74 18.61 24.07
N ASN A 228 13.63 17.65 23.98
CA ASN A 228 14.37 17.43 22.74
C ASN A 228 13.48 16.84 21.63
N ASN A 229 13.97 16.88 20.38
CA ASN A 229 13.26 16.34 19.24
C ASN A 229 13.66 14.89 18.91
N VAL A 230 14.37 14.21 19.83
CA VAL A 230 14.73 12.80 19.65
C VAL A 230 13.47 11.96 19.59
N PRO A 231 13.27 11.10 18.57
CA PRO A 231 12.10 10.22 18.49
C PRO A 231 11.99 9.32 19.73
N SER A 232 10.74 9.06 20.16
CA SER A 232 10.51 8.19 21.33
C SER A 232 10.97 6.76 21.10
N SER A 233 11.06 6.32 19.85
CA SER A 233 11.67 5.02 19.48
C SER A 233 13.14 4.91 19.87
N GLN A 234 13.89 6.02 19.79
CA GLN A 234 15.31 6.06 20.17
C GLN A 234 15.52 6.20 21.69
N LEU A 235 14.49 6.69 22.39
CA LEU A 235 14.47 6.81 23.87
C LEU A 235 13.74 5.66 24.54
N LYS A 236 13.53 4.55 23.83
CA LYS A 236 12.70 3.44 24.28
C LYS A 236 13.16 2.86 25.62
N GLU A 237 14.48 2.61 25.76
CA GLU A 237 15.09 2.10 26.98
C GLU A 237 14.91 3.08 28.14
N ASP A 238 15.19 4.37 27.90
CA ASP A 238 15.02 5.42 28.92
C ASP A 238 13.53 5.55 29.37
N ILE A 239 12.60 5.49 28.39
CA ILE A 239 11.16 5.57 28.67
C ILE A 239 10.67 4.36 29.47
N GLU A 240 11.17 3.16 29.15
CA GLU A 240 10.86 1.93 29.86
C GLU A 240 11.39 1.97 31.31
N GLU A 241 12.66 2.35 31.48
CA GLU A 241 13.27 2.51 32.78
C GLU A 241 12.50 3.51 33.68
N LYS A 242 11.96 4.56 33.09
CA LYS A 242 11.12 5.56 33.79
C LYS A 242 9.65 5.10 33.97
N GLY A 243 9.35 3.82 33.79
CA GLY A 243 8.05 3.23 34.10
C GLY A 243 6.93 3.49 33.08
N SER A 244 7.24 4.07 31.93
CA SER A 244 6.24 4.35 30.89
C SER A 244 6.11 3.21 29.87
N ILE A 245 5.89 2.00 30.37
CA ILE A 245 5.79 0.74 29.60
C ILE A 245 4.71 0.81 28.51
N GLY A 246 3.62 1.55 28.74
CA GLY A 246 2.49 1.60 27.80
C GLY A 246 2.84 2.19 26.42
N LEU A 247 3.73 3.17 26.34
CA LEU A 247 4.22 3.70 25.06
C LEU A 247 5.18 2.72 24.40
N VAL A 248 6.09 2.15 25.16
CA VAL A 248 7.07 1.16 24.67
C VAL A 248 6.37 -0.04 24.04
N THR A 249 5.37 -0.61 24.71
CA THR A 249 4.57 -1.72 24.16
C THR A 249 3.87 -1.37 22.86
N ARG A 250 3.39 -0.13 22.71
CA ARG A 250 2.76 0.33 21.46
C ARG A 250 3.77 0.45 20.34
N LEU A 251 4.94 1.04 20.60
CA LEU A 251 6.04 1.13 19.63
C LEU A 251 6.48 -0.27 19.16
N GLU A 252 6.69 -1.21 20.09
CA GLU A 252 7.05 -2.60 19.77
C GLU A 252 5.97 -3.33 18.97
N THR A 253 4.71 -3.04 19.25
CA THR A 253 3.60 -3.62 18.49
C THR A 253 3.59 -3.12 17.05
N LEU A 254 3.93 -1.85 16.82
CA LEU A 254 4.07 -1.29 15.48
C LEU A 254 5.27 -1.90 14.74
N GLU A 255 6.42 -2.03 15.40
CA GLU A 255 7.60 -2.71 14.85
C GLU A 255 7.29 -4.15 14.43
N ARG A 256 6.63 -4.94 15.28
CA ARG A 256 6.21 -6.31 14.95
C ARG A 256 5.24 -6.41 13.79
N LYS A 257 4.47 -5.35 13.53
CA LYS A 257 3.58 -5.26 12.35
C LYS A 257 4.32 -4.80 11.09
N GLY A 258 5.66 -4.70 11.12
CA GLY A 258 6.49 -4.34 9.98
C GLY A 258 6.56 -2.84 9.72
N VAL A 259 6.20 -2.01 10.69
CA VAL A 259 6.30 -0.55 10.58
C VAL A 259 7.72 -0.14 10.98
N THR A 260 8.41 0.54 10.08
CA THR A 260 9.75 1.07 10.36
C THR A 260 9.62 2.35 11.21
N LEU A 261 10.10 2.29 12.44
CA LEU A 261 10.29 3.45 13.32
C LEU A 261 11.61 4.15 12.90
N LYS A 262 11.65 5.48 12.98
CA LYS A 262 12.84 6.25 12.59
C LYS A 262 13.80 6.40 13.75
#